data_e7233f69e89af7ed0fdbc080b689e11a
#
_entry.id   e7233f69e89af7ed0fdbc080b689e11a
#
_cell.length_a   1.000
_cell.length_b   1.000
_cell.length_c   1.000
_cell.angle_alpha   90.00
_cell.angle_beta   90.00
_cell.angle_gamma   90.00
#
_symmetry.space_group_name_H-M   'P 1'
#
loop_
_entity.id
_entity.type
_entity.pdbx_description
1 polymer ?
#
loop_
_entity_poly.entity_id
_entity_poly.type
_entity_poly.pdbx_seq_one_letter_code
_entity_poly.pdbx_strand_id
1 'polypeptide(L)'
;YQICGLMTFHDFQNTKKIKRFVWIYIVSLSIIILYTLIRHGMNNFGEDQGHWVMTPFFKDHTSYGAVLALVFPVICGLFTLAKDGVERSLLGLLIALFSIGIFFSYTRASYLSLAGALLLYFLIKYRIKLNYILLVGVIFGSLTILNWDRIWMDLKKNKVEHTTEEFSERLQSMSNVSSDASNLERLNRWSCA
;
A
#
# COMPACT_ATOMS: atom_id res chain seq x y z
N TYR A 1 -12.20 -4.49 26.87
CA TYR A 1 -12.18 -3.76 25.58
C TYR A 1 -12.73 -2.33 25.71
N GLN A 2 -13.84 -2.10 26.43
CA GLN A 2 -14.45 -0.74 26.59
C GLN A 2 -13.55 0.24 27.34
N ILE A 3 -12.85 -0.19 28.38
CA ILE A 3 -11.92 0.65 29.17
C ILE A 3 -10.73 1.10 28.31
N CYS A 4 -10.16 0.21 27.49
CA CYS A 4 -9.09 0.57 26.55
C CYS A 4 -9.57 1.58 25.51
N GLY A 5 -10.82 1.43 25.00
CA GLY A 5 -11.41 2.39 24.06
C GLY A 5 -11.62 3.78 24.66
N LEU A 6 -12.06 3.87 25.92
CA LEU A 6 -12.24 5.15 26.62
C LEU A 6 -10.89 5.83 26.93
N MET A 7 -9.88 5.07 27.33
CA MET A 7 -8.53 5.58 27.56
C MET A 7 -7.90 6.10 26.27
N THR A 8 -7.99 5.35 25.17
CA THR A 8 -7.51 5.82 23.87
C THR A 8 -8.25 7.06 23.42
N PHE A 9 -9.58 7.12 23.54
CA PHE A 9 -10.35 8.30 23.17
C PHE A 9 -9.92 9.55 23.94
N HIS A 10 -9.71 9.42 25.26
CA HIS A 10 -9.27 10.56 26.10
C HIS A 10 -7.83 11.00 25.75
N ASP A 11 -6.93 10.08 25.50
CA ASP A 11 -5.53 10.41 25.14
C ASP A 11 -5.40 11.01 23.74
N PHE A 12 -6.26 10.60 22.78
CA PHE A 12 -6.27 11.12 21.42
C PHE A 12 -7.01 12.47 21.25
N GLN A 13 -7.56 13.06 22.30
CA GLN A 13 -8.05 14.45 22.25
C GLN A 13 -6.92 15.48 22.23
N ASN A 14 -5.71 15.11 22.65
CA ASN A 14 -4.57 16.03 22.69
C ASN A 14 -3.68 15.86 21.44
N THR A 15 -3.70 16.85 20.54
CA THR A 15 -2.91 16.85 19.30
C THR A 15 -1.42 16.65 19.51
N LYS A 16 -0.86 17.11 20.63
CA LYS A 16 0.56 16.90 20.98
C LYS A 16 0.86 15.43 21.27
N LYS A 17 -0.06 14.73 21.94
CA LYS A 17 0.08 13.29 22.23
C LYS A 17 -0.04 12.47 20.94
N ILE A 18 -0.98 12.84 20.06
CA ILE A 18 -1.13 12.21 18.73
C ILE A 18 0.17 12.36 17.93
N LYS A 19 0.71 13.59 17.82
CA LYS A 19 1.95 13.84 17.08
C LYS A 19 3.11 13.00 17.64
N ARG A 20 3.25 12.92 18.98
CA ARG A 20 4.28 12.10 19.62
C ARG A 20 4.11 10.60 19.29
N PHE A 21 2.89 10.09 19.39
CA PHE A 21 2.58 8.69 19.07
C PHE A 21 2.94 8.36 17.61
N VAL A 22 2.52 9.22 16.68
CA VAL A 22 2.83 9.07 15.25
C VAL A 22 4.35 9.06 15.02
N TRP A 23 5.10 9.95 15.66
CA TRP A 23 6.56 9.98 15.53
C TRP A 23 7.22 8.72 16.08
N ILE A 24 6.80 8.22 17.25
CA ILE A 24 7.33 6.97 17.81
C ILE A 24 7.09 5.82 16.80
N TYR A 25 5.90 5.76 16.21
CA TYR A 25 5.55 4.73 15.25
C TYR A 25 6.38 4.83 13.96
N ILE A 26 6.56 6.03 13.42
CA ILE A 26 7.40 6.28 12.24
C ILE A 26 8.86 5.88 12.50
N VAL A 27 9.42 6.28 13.65
CA VAL A 27 10.81 5.94 14.00
C VAL A 27 10.98 4.43 14.13
N SER A 28 10.07 3.74 14.82
CA SER A 28 10.11 2.28 14.95
C SER A 28 10.07 1.57 13.58
N LEU A 29 9.18 2.00 12.69
CA LEU A 29 9.11 1.45 11.33
C LEU A 29 10.36 1.78 10.51
N SER A 30 10.95 2.96 10.67
CA SER A 30 12.19 3.34 9.98
C SER A 30 13.34 2.40 10.34
N ILE A 31 13.45 2.00 11.61
CA ILE A 31 14.44 1.03 12.06
C ILE A 31 14.20 -0.33 11.38
N ILE A 32 12.94 -0.77 11.29
CA ILE A 32 12.58 -2.02 10.65
C ILE A 32 12.88 -1.98 9.15
N ILE A 33 12.59 -0.84 8.47
CA ILE A 33 12.91 -0.66 7.05
C ILE A 33 14.43 -0.77 6.83
N LEU A 34 15.22 -0.09 7.65
CA LEU A 34 16.69 -0.16 7.55
C LEU A 34 17.20 -1.59 7.76
N TYR A 35 16.67 -2.29 8.78
CA TYR A 35 17.01 -3.69 9.00
C TYR A 35 16.67 -4.57 7.79
N THR A 36 15.46 -4.44 7.24
CA THR A 36 15.04 -5.24 6.08
C THR A 36 15.84 -4.91 4.83
N LEU A 37 16.19 -3.64 4.59
CA LEU A 37 17.02 -3.24 3.45
C LEU A 37 18.46 -3.78 3.57
N ILE A 38 19.06 -3.69 4.75
CA ILE A 38 20.41 -4.25 4.97
C ILE A 38 20.40 -5.76 4.73
N ARG A 39 19.44 -6.48 5.31
CA ARG A 39 19.30 -7.91 5.15
C ARG A 39 19.00 -8.32 3.71
N HIS A 40 18.21 -7.54 3.00
CA HIS A 40 17.91 -7.75 1.58
C HIS A 40 19.17 -7.52 0.72
N GLY A 41 19.94 -6.45 1.02
CA GLY A 41 21.19 -6.17 0.35
C GLY A 41 22.24 -7.30 0.54
N MET A 42 22.29 -7.91 1.72
CA MET A 42 23.15 -9.06 1.99
C MET A 42 22.79 -10.31 1.15
N ASN A 43 21.55 -10.37 0.66
CA ASN A 43 21.01 -11.46 -0.16
C ASN A 43 20.83 -11.06 -1.65
N ASN A 44 21.62 -10.11 -2.16
CA ASN A 44 21.64 -9.67 -3.56
C ASN A 44 20.29 -9.13 -4.09
N PHE A 45 19.42 -8.61 -3.24
CA PHE A 45 18.11 -8.04 -3.60
C PHE A 45 17.22 -8.98 -4.42
N GLY A 46 17.33 -10.29 -4.25
CA GLY A 46 16.48 -11.25 -4.95
C GLY A 46 15.02 -11.15 -4.52
N GLU A 47 14.09 -11.44 -5.43
CA GLU A 47 12.65 -11.39 -5.15
C GLU A 47 12.20 -12.42 -4.11
N ASP A 48 12.72 -13.65 -4.24
CA ASP A 48 12.42 -14.75 -3.30
C ASP A 48 12.81 -14.40 -1.86
N GLN A 49 13.93 -13.68 -1.69
CA GLN A 49 14.37 -13.20 -0.39
C GLN A 49 13.47 -12.09 0.14
N GLY A 50 12.89 -11.26 -0.75
CA GLY A 50 11.94 -10.22 -0.40
C GLY A 50 10.72 -10.72 0.38
N HIS A 51 10.39 -12.02 0.28
CA HIS A 51 9.25 -12.61 0.99
C HIS A 51 9.51 -12.89 2.48
N TRP A 52 10.76 -13.00 2.93
CA TRP A 52 11.09 -13.39 4.31
C TRP A 52 12.09 -12.49 5.04
N VAL A 53 12.72 -11.51 4.36
CA VAL A 53 13.76 -10.65 4.99
C VAL A 53 13.23 -9.79 6.14
N MET A 54 11.91 -9.53 6.20
CA MET A 54 11.27 -8.75 7.27
C MET A 54 11.11 -9.51 8.59
N THR A 55 11.41 -10.81 8.63
CA THR A 55 11.41 -11.56 9.89
C THR A 55 12.57 -11.10 10.80
N PRO A 56 12.41 -10.99 12.12
CA PRO A 56 11.30 -11.46 12.94
C PRO A 56 10.15 -10.45 13.14
N PHE A 57 10.23 -9.23 12.60
CA PHE A 57 9.28 -8.16 12.91
C PHE A 57 7.91 -8.37 12.26
N PHE A 58 7.91 -8.91 11.04
CA PHE A 58 6.69 -9.25 10.31
C PHE A 58 6.73 -10.71 9.86
N LYS A 59 5.58 -11.36 9.92
CA LYS A 59 5.45 -12.76 9.50
C LYS A 59 5.59 -12.92 7.99
N ASP A 60 5.08 -11.95 7.22
CA ASP A 60 5.04 -11.97 5.77
C ASP A 60 5.24 -10.57 5.18
N HIS A 61 5.63 -10.52 3.91
CA HIS A 61 5.85 -9.30 3.15
C HIS A 61 4.57 -8.49 2.95
N THR A 62 3.40 -9.15 2.94
CA THR A 62 2.10 -8.49 2.73
C THR A 62 1.74 -7.61 3.92
N SER A 63 1.87 -8.13 5.15
CA SER A 63 1.67 -7.38 6.39
C SER A 63 2.63 -6.20 6.50
N TYR A 64 3.91 -6.43 6.16
CA TYR A 64 4.93 -5.38 6.14
C TYR A 64 4.57 -4.27 5.16
N GLY A 65 4.28 -4.61 3.91
CA GLY A 65 3.90 -3.64 2.88
C GLY A 65 2.62 -2.88 3.21
N ALA A 66 1.61 -3.56 3.81
CA ALA A 66 0.35 -2.92 4.22
C ALA A 66 0.57 -1.86 5.30
N VAL A 67 1.40 -2.15 6.31
CA VAL A 67 1.72 -1.20 7.39
C VAL A 67 2.48 0.00 6.84
N LEU A 68 3.45 -0.20 5.94
CA LEU A 68 4.17 0.91 5.31
C LEU A 68 3.24 1.79 4.47
N ALA A 69 2.36 1.18 3.66
CA ALA A 69 1.40 1.90 2.84
C ALA A 69 0.38 2.70 3.65
N LEU A 70 0.01 2.23 4.86
CA LEU A 70 -0.85 2.95 5.79
C LEU A 70 -0.17 4.20 6.35
N VAL A 71 1.11 4.11 6.69
CA VAL A 71 1.86 5.20 7.36
C VAL A 71 2.39 6.23 6.36
N PHE A 72 2.68 5.83 5.15
CA PHE A 72 3.23 6.68 4.11
C PHE A 72 2.42 7.99 3.86
N PRO A 73 1.08 7.96 3.67
CA PRO A 73 0.29 9.18 3.52
C PRO A 73 0.35 10.09 4.73
N VAL A 74 0.50 9.52 5.94
CA VAL A 74 0.63 10.29 7.18
C VAL A 74 1.94 11.08 7.18
N ILE A 75 3.05 10.46 6.76
CA ILE A 75 4.35 11.15 6.63
C ILE A 75 4.24 12.28 5.59
N CYS A 76 3.61 12.02 4.44
CA CYS A 76 3.35 13.04 3.43
C CYS A 76 2.50 14.21 3.98
N GLY A 77 1.49 13.91 4.78
CA GLY A 77 0.69 14.92 5.47
C GLY A 77 1.52 15.77 6.44
N LEU A 78 2.35 15.13 7.26
CA LEU A 78 3.28 15.84 8.16
C LEU A 78 4.27 16.71 7.40
N PHE A 79 4.80 16.24 6.26
CA PHE A 79 5.70 17.01 5.39
C PHE A 79 5.06 18.30 4.88
N THR A 80 3.77 18.28 4.52
CA THR A 80 3.06 19.48 4.08
C THR A 80 2.77 20.45 5.21
N LEU A 81 2.68 19.97 6.45
CA LEU A 81 2.42 20.77 7.65
C LEU A 81 3.69 21.28 8.33
N ALA A 82 4.85 20.71 8.01
CA ALA A 82 6.14 21.09 8.60
C ALA A 82 6.51 22.53 8.22
N LYS A 83 6.75 23.35 9.24
CA LYS A 83 7.16 24.76 9.09
C LYS A 83 8.68 24.93 9.16
N ASP A 84 9.33 24.10 9.98
CA ASP A 84 10.77 24.16 10.17
C ASP A 84 11.52 23.44 9.07
N GLY A 85 12.60 24.06 8.55
CA GLY A 85 13.40 23.49 7.47
C GLY A 85 14.02 22.14 7.83
N VAL A 86 14.46 21.98 9.08
CA VAL A 86 15.05 20.72 9.60
C VAL A 86 14.01 19.63 9.67
N GLU A 87 12.81 19.90 10.23
CA GLU A 87 11.70 18.93 10.30
C GLU A 87 11.29 18.50 8.89
N ARG A 88 11.21 19.46 7.96
CA ARG A 88 10.85 19.19 6.57
C ARG A 88 11.90 18.33 5.85
N SER A 89 13.19 18.61 6.05
CA SER A 89 14.26 17.79 5.46
C SER A 89 14.24 16.36 5.99
N LEU A 90 14.05 16.18 7.31
CA LEU A 90 13.93 14.88 7.93
C LEU A 90 12.72 14.08 7.38
N LEU A 91 11.56 14.73 7.26
CA LEU A 91 10.37 14.10 6.69
C LEU A 91 10.55 13.74 5.22
N GLY A 92 11.29 14.57 4.43
CA GLY A 92 11.65 14.25 3.06
C GLY A 92 12.52 12.99 2.96
N LEU A 93 13.50 12.84 3.85
CA LEU A 93 14.33 11.64 3.95
C LEU A 93 13.51 10.40 4.34
N LEU A 94 12.58 10.57 5.28
CA LEU A 94 11.65 9.49 5.66
C LEU A 94 10.74 9.07 4.51
N ILE A 95 10.21 10.01 3.72
CA ILE A 95 9.42 9.71 2.51
C ILE A 95 10.24 8.86 1.55
N ALA A 96 11.51 9.24 1.29
CA ALA A 96 12.40 8.45 0.43
C ALA A 96 12.64 7.05 0.99
N LEU A 97 12.94 6.94 2.29
CA LEU A 97 13.17 5.65 2.96
C LEU A 97 11.94 4.73 2.89
N PHE A 98 10.75 5.25 3.19
CA PHE A 98 9.51 4.49 3.11
C PHE A 98 9.15 4.10 1.68
N SER A 99 9.40 4.98 0.69
CA SER A 99 9.20 4.65 -0.73
C SER A 99 10.07 3.46 -1.15
N ILE A 100 11.35 3.45 -0.74
CA ILE A 100 12.27 2.34 -0.98
C ILE A 100 11.78 1.07 -0.27
N GLY A 101 11.36 1.19 1.00
CA GLY A 101 10.82 0.06 1.76
C GLY A 101 9.57 -0.56 1.13
N ILE A 102 8.66 0.27 0.62
CA ILE A 102 7.45 -0.19 -0.08
C ILE A 102 7.81 -0.85 -1.41
N PHE A 103 8.75 -0.28 -2.16
CA PHE A 103 9.22 -0.85 -3.42
C PHE A 103 9.75 -2.28 -3.22
N PHE A 104 10.63 -2.48 -2.23
CA PHE A 104 11.19 -3.79 -1.91
C PHE A 104 10.26 -4.69 -1.08
N SER A 105 9.04 -4.25 -0.74
CA SER A 105 8.07 -5.14 -0.11
C SER A 105 7.44 -6.13 -1.07
N TYR A 106 7.58 -5.93 -2.38
CA TYR A 106 6.99 -6.74 -3.45
C TYR A 106 5.48 -7.00 -3.28
N THR A 107 4.78 -6.10 -2.58
CA THR A 107 3.36 -6.25 -2.24
C THR A 107 2.49 -5.45 -3.19
N ARG A 108 1.79 -6.12 -4.10
CA ARG A 108 0.88 -5.52 -5.09
C ARG A 108 -0.21 -4.66 -4.45
N ALA A 109 -0.79 -5.16 -3.34
CA ALA A 109 -1.83 -4.45 -2.61
C ALA A 109 -1.35 -3.09 -2.06
N SER A 110 -0.09 -3.00 -1.64
CA SER A 110 0.52 -1.75 -1.15
C SER A 110 0.64 -0.70 -2.25
N TYR A 111 1.02 -1.10 -3.46
CA TYR A 111 1.09 -0.19 -4.61
C TYR A 111 -0.29 0.34 -4.99
N LEU A 112 -1.30 -0.53 -5.02
CA LEU A 112 -2.68 -0.13 -5.30
C LEU A 112 -3.24 0.81 -4.23
N SER A 113 -2.96 0.53 -2.95
CA SER A 113 -3.42 1.40 -1.86
C SER A 113 -2.78 2.79 -1.90
N LEU A 114 -1.50 2.88 -2.27
CA LEU A 114 -0.83 4.16 -2.47
C LEU A 114 -1.39 4.93 -3.66
N ALA A 115 -1.63 4.26 -4.79
CA ALA A 115 -2.27 4.86 -5.95
C ALA A 115 -3.67 5.40 -5.58
N GLY A 116 -4.46 4.63 -4.83
CA GLY A 116 -5.75 5.05 -4.31
C GLY A 116 -5.65 6.25 -3.35
N ALA A 117 -4.69 6.23 -2.43
CA ALA A 117 -4.45 7.34 -1.51
C ALA A 117 -4.04 8.63 -2.25
N LEU A 118 -3.18 8.51 -3.25
CA LEU A 118 -2.77 9.63 -4.09
C LEU A 118 -3.95 10.21 -4.88
N LEU A 119 -4.77 9.34 -5.46
CA LEU A 119 -5.98 9.72 -6.17
C LEU A 119 -6.93 10.49 -5.23
N LEU A 120 -7.22 9.96 -4.04
CA LEU A 120 -8.04 10.62 -3.04
C LEU A 120 -7.46 11.98 -2.62
N TYR A 121 -6.14 12.05 -2.43
CA TYR A 121 -5.47 13.34 -2.15
C TYR A 121 -5.73 14.37 -3.24
N PHE A 122 -5.58 14.01 -4.51
CA PHE A 122 -5.86 14.91 -5.61
C PHE A 122 -7.33 15.32 -5.70
N LEU A 123 -8.25 14.38 -5.50
CA LEU A 123 -9.70 14.66 -5.48
C LEU A 123 -10.06 15.71 -4.42
N ILE A 124 -9.51 15.57 -3.22
CA ILE A 124 -9.73 16.50 -2.11
C ILE A 124 -9.06 17.85 -2.40
N LYS A 125 -7.81 17.84 -2.86
CA LYS A 125 -7.01 19.05 -3.14
C LYS A 125 -7.66 19.93 -4.21
N TYR A 126 -8.16 19.33 -5.28
CA TYR A 126 -8.83 20.04 -6.37
C TYR A 126 -10.32 20.26 -6.12
N ARG A 127 -10.83 19.89 -4.94
CA ARG A 127 -12.25 20.03 -4.57
C ARG A 127 -13.20 19.46 -5.64
N ILE A 128 -12.86 18.33 -6.23
CA ILE A 128 -13.66 17.70 -7.27
C ILE A 128 -14.99 17.27 -6.64
N LYS A 129 -16.11 17.76 -7.20
CA LYS A 129 -17.43 17.41 -6.69
C LYS A 129 -17.69 15.91 -6.86
N LEU A 130 -18.22 15.28 -5.82
CA LEU A 130 -18.55 13.85 -5.79
C LEU A 130 -19.34 13.38 -7.03
N ASN A 131 -20.19 14.26 -7.55
CA ASN A 131 -21.00 13.98 -8.74
C ASN A 131 -20.17 13.63 -9.98
N TYR A 132 -19.00 14.28 -10.18
CA TYR A 132 -18.11 13.94 -11.30
C TYR A 132 -17.45 12.60 -11.09
N ILE A 133 -17.10 12.26 -9.85
CA ILE A 133 -16.51 10.95 -9.51
C ILE A 133 -17.52 9.83 -9.77
N LEU A 134 -18.77 10.02 -9.34
CA LEU A 134 -19.87 9.09 -9.59
C LEU A 134 -20.14 8.94 -11.09
N LEU A 135 -20.15 10.06 -11.83
CA LEU A 135 -20.37 10.04 -13.27
C LEU A 135 -19.25 9.24 -14.00
N VAL A 136 -18.00 9.50 -13.67
CA VAL A 136 -16.86 8.75 -14.23
C VAL A 136 -16.93 7.28 -13.82
N GLY A 137 -17.28 6.97 -12.56
CA GLY A 137 -17.48 5.61 -12.08
C GLY A 137 -18.58 4.86 -12.82
N VAL A 138 -19.71 5.52 -13.10
CA VAL A 138 -20.83 4.93 -13.89
C VAL A 138 -20.40 4.70 -15.33
N ILE A 139 -19.74 5.67 -15.96
CA ILE A 139 -19.23 5.50 -17.34
C ILE A 139 -18.23 4.35 -17.41
N PHE A 140 -17.27 4.30 -16.50
CA PHE A 140 -16.27 3.24 -16.48
C PHE A 140 -16.89 1.87 -16.19
N GLY A 141 -17.83 1.81 -15.23
CA GLY A 141 -18.58 0.60 -14.91
C GLY A 141 -19.43 0.11 -16.08
N SER A 142 -20.12 1.01 -16.79
CA SER A 142 -20.91 0.63 -17.97
C SER A 142 -20.03 0.13 -19.11
N LEU A 143 -18.88 0.78 -19.37
CA LEU A 143 -17.92 0.32 -20.37
C LEU A 143 -17.32 -1.05 -20.04
N THR A 144 -17.01 -1.33 -18.78
CA THR A 144 -16.54 -2.65 -18.34
C THR A 144 -17.62 -3.72 -18.50
N ILE A 145 -18.87 -3.43 -18.20
CA ILE A 145 -19.98 -4.37 -18.36
C ILE A 145 -20.23 -4.65 -19.85
N LEU A 146 -20.25 -3.63 -20.70
CA LEU A 146 -20.45 -3.76 -22.15
C LEU A 146 -19.33 -4.54 -22.84
N ASN A 147 -18.11 -4.46 -22.33
CA ASN A 147 -16.94 -5.15 -22.91
C ASN A 147 -16.53 -6.38 -22.08
N TRP A 148 -17.39 -6.86 -21.16
CA TRP A 148 -17.06 -7.94 -20.23
C TRP A 148 -16.55 -9.20 -20.92
N ASP A 149 -17.19 -9.63 -22.01
CA ASP A 149 -16.81 -10.83 -22.76
C ASP A 149 -15.44 -10.68 -23.44
N ARG A 150 -15.13 -9.48 -23.95
CA ARG A 150 -13.82 -9.19 -24.57
C ARG A 150 -12.72 -9.18 -23.50
N ILE A 151 -12.95 -8.47 -22.40
CA ILE A 151 -12.01 -8.41 -21.28
C ILE A 151 -11.77 -9.82 -20.73
N TRP A 152 -12.81 -10.62 -20.58
CA TRP A 152 -12.73 -11.99 -20.10
C TRP A 152 -11.97 -12.92 -21.06
N MET A 153 -12.15 -12.75 -22.36
CA MET A 153 -11.40 -13.51 -23.36
C MET A 153 -9.92 -13.12 -23.41
N ASP A 154 -9.61 -11.83 -23.32
CA ASP A 154 -8.23 -11.33 -23.31
C ASP A 154 -7.49 -11.76 -22.03
N LEU A 155 -8.15 -11.74 -20.89
CA LEU A 155 -7.61 -12.27 -19.63
C LEU A 155 -7.33 -13.78 -19.68
N LYS A 156 -8.15 -14.53 -20.45
CA LYS A 156 -7.91 -15.97 -20.70
C LYS A 156 -6.78 -16.23 -21.69
N LYS A 157 -6.63 -15.43 -22.73
CA LYS A 157 -5.56 -15.57 -23.75
C LYS A 157 -4.18 -15.32 -23.16
N ASN A 158 -4.04 -14.37 -22.25
CA ASN A 158 -2.77 -14.01 -21.62
C ASN A 158 -2.16 -15.12 -20.71
N LYS A 159 -2.83 -16.26 -20.58
CA LYS A 159 -2.30 -17.43 -19.87
C LYS A 159 -1.21 -18.22 -20.63
N VAL A 160 -0.95 -17.91 -21.90
CA VAL A 160 -0.18 -18.81 -22.79
C VAL A 160 1.16 -18.24 -23.24
N GLU A 161 1.44 -16.95 -23.08
CA GLU A 161 2.70 -16.37 -23.52
C GLU A 161 3.63 -16.03 -22.34
N HIS A 162 4.54 -16.96 -22.08
CA HIS A 162 5.74 -16.72 -21.28
C HIS A 162 6.72 -15.89 -22.10
N THR A 163 6.86 -14.60 -21.80
CA THR A 163 8.13 -13.89 -22.06
C THR A 163 8.20 -12.55 -21.34
N THR A 164 9.21 -12.47 -20.46
CA THR A 164 10.05 -11.32 -20.14
C THR A 164 9.39 -9.95 -19.98
N GLU A 165 9.00 -9.64 -18.71
CA GLU A 165 9.25 -8.36 -18.06
C GLU A 165 8.60 -8.38 -16.68
N GLU A 166 9.39 -8.56 -15.63
CA GLU A 166 8.98 -8.79 -14.24
C GLU A 166 7.96 -7.77 -13.68
N PHE A 167 7.97 -6.53 -14.16
CA PHE A 167 7.05 -5.49 -13.70
C PHE A 167 5.69 -5.54 -14.41
N SER A 168 5.68 -5.83 -15.73
CA SER A 168 4.44 -5.97 -16.50
C SER A 168 3.68 -7.23 -16.11
N GLU A 169 4.37 -8.33 -15.77
CA GLU A 169 3.76 -9.55 -15.23
C GLU A 169 3.09 -9.32 -13.88
N ARG A 170 3.69 -8.48 -13.02
CA ARG A 170 3.09 -8.10 -11.73
C ARG A 170 1.83 -7.26 -11.89
N LEU A 171 1.82 -6.29 -12.80
CA LEU A 171 0.62 -5.52 -13.13
C LEU A 171 -0.47 -6.41 -13.74
N GLN A 172 -0.08 -7.33 -14.60
CA GLN A 172 -0.99 -8.27 -15.26
C GLN A 172 -1.58 -9.29 -14.27
N SER A 173 -0.78 -9.76 -13.30
CA SER A 173 -1.27 -10.65 -12.22
C SER A 173 -2.18 -9.94 -11.21
N MET A 174 -2.10 -8.61 -11.09
CA MET A 174 -3.09 -7.82 -10.32
C MET A 174 -4.48 -7.86 -10.94
N SER A 175 -4.57 -7.95 -12.28
CA SER A 175 -5.84 -8.04 -13.00
C SER A 175 -6.42 -9.45 -13.04
N ASN A 176 -5.61 -10.47 -12.74
CA ASN A 176 -5.99 -11.87 -12.88
C ASN A 176 -6.51 -12.48 -11.57
N VAL A 177 -7.75 -12.10 -11.21
CA VAL A 177 -8.40 -12.50 -9.95
C VAL A 177 -8.67 -14.00 -9.86
N SER A 178 -8.83 -14.72 -10.99
CA SER A 178 -9.33 -16.10 -11.00
C SER A 178 -8.27 -17.19 -11.11
N SER A 179 -7.00 -16.87 -11.39
CA SER A 179 -5.95 -17.88 -11.61
C SER A 179 -4.80 -17.83 -10.58
N ASP A 180 -4.75 -16.80 -9.75
CA ASP A 180 -3.77 -16.72 -8.67
C ASP A 180 -4.25 -17.56 -7.50
N ALA A 181 -3.45 -18.55 -7.08
CA ALA A 181 -3.75 -19.42 -5.94
C ALA A 181 -4.06 -18.64 -4.65
N SER A 182 -3.42 -17.49 -4.46
CA SER A 182 -3.65 -16.58 -3.34
C SER A 182 -5.06 -15.97 -3.37
N ASN A 183 -5.56 -15.60 -4.54
CA ASN A 183 -6.89 -15.03 -4.70
C ASN A 183 -7.98 -16.10 -4.56
N LEU A 184 -7.75 -17.31 -5.07
CA LEU A 184 -8.66 -18.46 -4.89
C LEU A 184 -8.77 -18.84 -3.41
N GLU A 185 -7.66 -18.83 -2.66
CA GLU A 185 -7.69 -19.11 -1.22
C GLU A 185 -8.52 -18.07 -0.45
N ARG A 186 -8.40 -16.77 -0.83
CA ARG A 186 -9.22 -15.69 -0.23
C ARG A 186 -10.71 -15.86 -0.53
N LEU A 187 -11.05 -16.17 -1.79
CA LEU A 187 -12.44 -16.43 -2.19
C LEU A 187 -13.03 -17.64 -1.45
N ASN A 188 -12.25 -18.72 -1.30
CA ASN A 188 -12.67 -19.89 -0.54
C ASN A 188 -12.88 -19.56 0.94
N ARG A 189 -12.02 -18.77 1.55
CA ARG A 189 -12.20 -18.33 2.94
C ARG A 189 -13.47 -17.47 3.12
N TRP A 190 -13.80 -16.64 2.15
CA TRP A 190 -15.03 -15.82 2.20
C TRP A 190 -16.29 -16.62 1.94
N SER A 191 -16.22 -17.69 1.15
CA SER A 191 -17.37 -18.59 0.93
C SER A 191 -17.64 -19.52 2.10
N CYS A 192 -16.68 -19.70 3.01
CA CYS A 192 -16.81 -20.52 4.21
C CYS A 192 -17.23 -19.74 5.47
N ALA A 193 -17.34 -18.41 5.38
CA ALA A 193 -17.74 -17.51 6.47
C ALA A 193 -19.21 -17.12 6.39
#